data_1376a86468764e372020d93c331cc990
#
_entry.id   1376a86468764e372020d93c331cc990
#
_cell.length_a   1.000
_cell.length_b   1.000
_cell.length_c   1.000
_cell.angle_alpha   90.00
_cell.angle_beta   90.00
_cell.angle_gamma   90.00
#
_symmetry.space_group_name_H-M   'P 1'
#
loop_
_entity.id
_entity.type
_entity.pdbx_description
1 polymer ?
#
loop_
_entity_poly.entity_id
_entity_poly.type
_entity_poly.pdbx_seq_one_letter_code
_entity_poly.pdbx_strand_id
1 'polypeptide(L)'
;VKAARQPHPNAEVLVHPECTPDVLMLADFIGSTSAIMEYAKASDKSDFIIGTEISIAQHLSYQCPKKHFYTLSKNLICPNMKATSLVDVYYAVSGVGGEEILLDDETIEKAYLCIDRMIELG
;
A
#
# COMPACT_ATOMS: atom_id res chain seq x y z
N VAL A 1 -14.67 10.50 -1.39
CA VAL A 1 -13.85 11.45 -2.17
C VAL A 1 -14.30 12.88 -1.93
N LYS A 2 -15.56 13.25 -2.25
CA LYS A 2 -16.05 14.65 -2.14
C LYS A 2 -15.79 15.27 -0.77
N ALA A 3 -16.08 14.55 0.32
CA ALA A 3 -15.83 15.04 1.69
C ALA A 3 -14.33 15.21 2.00
N ALA A 4 -13.47 14.36 1.46
CA ALA A 4 -12.03 14.47 1.64
C ALA A 4 -11.42 15.63 0.81
N ARG A 5 -11.99 15.91 -0.37
CA ARG A 5 -11.59 17.05 -1.22
C ARG A 5 -12.02 18.41 -0.68
N GLN A 6 -13.10 18.46 0.08
CA GLN A 6 -13.65 19.74 0.56
C GLN A 6 -12.63 20.60 1.33
N PRO A 7 -11.87 20.06 2.32
CA PRO A 7 -10.82 20.80 3.00
C PRO A 7 -9.53 20.95 2.17
N HIS A 8 -9.37 20.18 1.09
CA HIS A 8 -8.16 20.13 0.26
C HIS A 8 -8.51 20.21 -1.23
N PRO A 9 -9.09 21.34 -1.74
CA PRO A 9 -9.68 21.42 -3.07
C PRO A 9 -8.66 21.26 -4.20
N ASN A 10 -7.39 21.55 -3.95
CA ASN A 10 -6.30 21.46 -4.93
C ASN A 10 -5.52 20.14 -4.87
N ALA A 11 -5.85 19.26 -3.90
CA ALA A 11 -5.17 17.99 -3.76
C ALA A 11 -5.60 17.00 -4.84
N GLU A 12 -4.63 16.33 -5.44
CA GLU A 12 -4.86 15.21 -6.36
C GLU A 12 -5.26 13.95 -5.59
N VAL A 13 -6.26 13.24 -6.09
CA VAL A 13 -6.80 12.00 -5.50
C VAL A 13 -6.16 10.81 -6.20
N LEU A 14 -5.32 10.08 -5.47
CA LEU A 14 -4.62 8.90 -5.97
C LEU A 14 -5.22 7.66 -5.29
N VAL A 15 -5.74 6.71 -6.08
CA VAL A 15 -6.47 5.56 -5.56
C VAL A 15 -5.98 4.23 -6.14
N HIS A 16 -6.18 3.16 -5.36
CA HIS A 16 -5.92 1.80 -5.81
C HIS A 16 -7.05 1.31 -6.72
N PRO A 17 -6.77 0.51 -7.78
CA PRO A 17 -7.80 0.02 -8.70
C PRO A 17 -8.87 -0.87 -8.05
N GLU A 18 -8.63 -1.40 -6.85
CA GLU A 18 -9.63 -2.16 -6.05
C GLU A 18 -10.69 -1.27 -5.39
N CYS A 19 -10.60 0.05 -5.52
CA CYS A 19 -11.64 0.95 -5.05
C CYS A 19 -12.93 0.75 -5.86
N THR A 20 -14.07 1.12 -5.26
CA THR A 20 -15.37 1.06 -5.94
C THR A 20 -15.39 1.99 -7.16
N PRO A 21 -16.20 1.66 -8.21
CA PRO A 21 -16.29 2.48 -9.43
C PRO A 21 -16.55 3.95 -9.14
N ASP A 22 -17.41 4.27 -8.17
CA ASP A 22 -17.72 5.65 -7.78
C ASP A 22 -16.52 6.43 -7.24
N VAL A 23 -15.56 5.74 -6.62
CA VAL A 23 -14.31 6.32 -6.15
C VAL A 23 -13.35 6.50 -7.33
N LEU A 24 -13.22 5.47 -8.19
CA LEU A 24 -12.35 5.50 -9.35
C LEU A 24 -12.71 6.64 -10.32
N MET A 25 -14.00 6.89 -10.54
CA MET A 25 -14.47 8.01 -11.39
C MET A 25 -14.10 9.41 -10.87
N LEU A 26 -13.79 9.54 -9.59
CA LEU A 26 -13.43 10.80 -8.94
C LEU A 26 -11.92 10.93 -8.67
N ALA A 27 -11.13 9.94 -9.08
CA ALA A 27 -9.69 9.92 -8.92
C ALA A 27 -8.98 10.71 -10.03
N ASP A 28 -7.87 11.33 -9.69
CA ASP A 28 -6.97 11.97 -10.65
C ASP A 28 -5.91 10.98 -11.16
N PHE A 29 -5.58 9.97 -10.34
CA PHE A 29 -4.68 8.88 -10.71
C PHE A 29 -5.16 7.56 -10.11
N ILE A 30 -5.07 6.48 -10.89
CA ILE A 30 -5.40 5.11 -10.47
C ILE A 30 -4.19 4.24 -10.73
N GLY A 31 -3.70 3.55 -9.70
CA GLY A 31 -2.54 2.68 -9.84
C GLY A 31 -2.30 1.79 -8.63
N SER A 32 -1.37 0.84 -8.79
CA SER A 32 -0.90 0.03 -7.67
C SER A 32 -0.28 0.91 -6.58
N THR A 33 -0.08 0.35 -5.41
CA THR A 33 0.58 1.06 -4.30
C THR A 33 1.93 1.65 -4.72
N SER A 34 2.76 0.89 -5.42
CA SER A 34 4.04 1.36 -5.93
C SER A 34 3.88 2.50 -6.95
N ALA A 35 2.94 2.35 -7.88
CA ALA A 35 2.66 3.38 -8.89
C ALA A 35 2.16 4.69 -8.26
N ILE A 36 1.29 4.61 -7.23
CA ILE A 36 0.84 5.78 -6.45
C ILE A 36 2.03 6.47 -5.78
N MET A 37 2.94 5.71 -5.18
CA MET A 37 4.11 6.26 -4.51
C MET A 37 5.06 6.94 -5.50
N GLU A 38 5.32 6.33 -6.64
CA GLU A 38 6.16 6.91 -7.69
C GLU A 38 5.55 8.15 -8.30
N TYR A 39 4.26 8.12 -8.61
CA TYR A 39 3.54 9.28 -9.12
C TYR A 39 3.63 10.46 -8.13
N ALA A 40 3.31 10.22 -6.86
CA ALA A 40 3.35 11.25 -5.83
C ALA A 40 4.75 11.85 -5.62
N LYS A 41 5.81 11.05 -5.79
CA LYS A 41 7.20 11.52 -5.71
C LYS A 41 7.58 12.38 -6.91
N ALA A 42 7.22 11.95 -8.13
CA ALA A 42 7.59 12.59 -9.39
C ALA A 42 6.75 13.82 -9.72
N SER A 43 5.50 13.92 -9.23
CA SER A 43 4.58 15.01 -9.50
C SER A 43 5.11 16.35 -8.98
N ASP A 44 4.85 17.44 -9.71
CA ASP A 44 5.11 18.81 -9.27
C ASP A 44 4.09 19.33 -8.24
N LYS A 45 3.02 18.58 -7.99
CA LYS A 45 2.03 18.90 -6.97
C LYS A 45 2.55 18.65 -5.57
N SER A 46 1.98 19.37 -4.61
CA SER A 46 2.35 19.28 -3.20
C SER A 46 1.31 18.59 -2.32
N ASP A 47 0.06 18.49 -2.78
CA ASP A 47 -1.05 18.04 -1.97
C ASP A 47 -1.75 16.84 -2.61
N PHE A 48 -1.87 15.75 -1.85
CA PHE A 48 -2.40 14.47 -2.34
C PHE A 48 -3.37 13.85 -1.33
N ILE A 49 -4.49 13.31 -1.83
CA ILE A 49 -5.42 12.49 -1.07
C ILE A 49 -5.19 11.04 -1.48
N ILE A 50 -4.77 10.22 -0.55
CA ILE A 50 -4.37 8.82 -0.77
C ILE A 50 -5.54 7.88 -0.46
N GLY A 51 -6.03 7.18 -1.48
CA GLY A 51 -7.11 6.20 -1.41
C GLY A 51 -6.60 4.76 -1.49
N THR A 52 -5.67 4.42 -0.63
CA THR A 52 -5.21 3.06 -0.34
C THR A 52 -4.99 2.90 1.16
N GLU A 53 -4.34 1.83 1.61
CA GLU A 53 -4.06 1.56 3.02
C GLU A 53 -3.33 2.74 3.69
N ILE A 54 -3.76 3.10 4.90
CA ILE A 54 -3.38 4.34 5.60
C ILE A 54 -1.86 4.50 5.79
N SER A 55 -1.11 3.40 5.95
CA SER A 55 0.35 3.43 6.11
C SER A 55 1.07 4.06 4.92
N ILE A 56 0.47 4.01 3.72
CA ILE A 56 1.08 4.55 2.51
C ILE A 56 1.16 6.08 2.57
N ALA A 57 0.12 6.73 3.07
CA ALA A 57 0.15 8.18 3.28
C ALA A 57 1.22 8.58 4.32
N GLN A 58 1.36 7.80 5.38
CA GLN A 58 2.39 8.02 6.41
C GLN A 58 3.80 7.83 5.83
N HIS A 59 4.00 6.76 5.07
CA HIS A 59 5.28 6.47 4.42
C HIS A 59 5.70 7.56 3.42
N LEU A 60 4.75 8.02 2.60
CA LEU A 60 4.97 9.15 1.67
C LEU A 60 5.30 10.44 2.40
N SER A 61 4.64 10.74 3.52
CA SER A 61 4.95 11.92 4.34
C SER A 61 6.37 11.89 4.88
N TYR A 62 6.88 10.69 5.23
CA TYR A 62 8.26 10.51 5.65
C TYR A 62 9.26 10.69 4.50
N GLN A 63 8.97 10.12 3.32
CA GLN A 63 9.87 10.19 2.18
C GLN A 63 9.86 11.55 1.47
N CYS A 64 8.75 12.27 1.50
CA CYS A 64 8.55 13.54 0.82
C CYS A 64 8.11 14.63 1.80
N PRO A 65 8.98 15.10 2.71
CA PRO A 65 8.60 16.01 3.81
C PRO A 65 8.13 17.40 3.35
N LYS A 66 8.29 17.74 2.08
CA LYS A 66 7.80 19.00 1.47
C LYS A 66 6.41 18.86 0.85
N LYS A 67 5.82 17.67 0.86
CA LYS A 67 4.51 17.38 0.30
C LYS A 67 3.54 16.97 1.41
N HIS A 68 2.25 17.16 1.16
CA HIS A 68 1.19 16.87 2.13
C HIS A 68 0.35 15.69 1.63
N PHE A 69 0.17 14.71 2.49
CA PHE A 69 -0.56 13.49 2.18
C PHE A 69 -1.71 13.31 3.15
N TYR A 70 -2.92 13.33 2.61
CA TYR A 70 -4.15 13.16 3.36
C TYR A 70 -4.73 11.78 3.05
N THR A 71 -5.35 11.15 4.01
CA THR A 71 -6.02 9.87 3.79
C THR A 71 -7.43 10.10 3.27
N LEU A 72 -7.85 9.34 2.26
CA LEU A 72 -9.21 9.39 1.73
C LEU A 72 -10.26 9.00 2.79
N SER A 73 -9.90 8.06 3.67
CA SER A 73 -10.70 7.66 4.82
C SER A 73 -9.81 7.13 5.94
N LYS A 74 -10.18 7.42 7.18
CA LYS A 74 -9.51 6.86 8.38
C LYS A 74 -9.76 5.35 8.54
N ASN A 75 -10.73 4.79 7.81
CA ASN A 75 -11.10 3.39 7.86
C ASN A 75 -10.35 2.52 6.83
N LEU A 76 -9.45 3.09 6.04
CA LEU A 76 -8.61 2.37 5.10
C LEU A 76 -7.45 1.65 5.81
N ILE A 77 -7.81 0.78 6.73
CA ILE A 77 -6.90 -0.06 7.52
C ILE A 77 -7.11 -1.50 7.11
N CYS A 78 -6.05 -2.17 6.66
CA CYS A 78 -6.08 -3.60 6.40
C CYS A 78 -5.69 -4.36 7.69
N PRO A 79 -6.61 -5.08 8.34
CA PRO A 79 -6.30 -5.83 9.57
C PRO A 79 -5.18 -6.85 9.36
N ASN A 80 -5.16 -7.51 8.20
CA ASN A 80 -4.13 -8.51 7.87
C ASN A 80 -2.73 -7.89 7.77
N MET A 81 -2.61 -6.68 7.22
CA MET A 81 -1.33 -5.95 7.17
C MET A 81 -0.86 -5.47 8.55
N LYS A 82 -1.76 -5.44 9.54
CA LYS A 82 -1.46 -5.03 10.92
C LYS A 82 -1.37 -6.21 11.89
N ALA A 83 -1.60 -7.44 11.40
CA ALA A 83 -1.55 -8.64 12.24
C ALA A 83 -0.14 -8.94 12.75
N THR A 84 0.87 -8.79 11.90
CA THR A 84 2.28 -8.99 12.28
C THR A 84 2.87 -7.69 12.83
N SER A 85 3.32 -7.73 14.07
CA SER A 85 3.99 -6.60 14.72
C SER A 85 5.51 -6.67 14.56
N LEU A 86 6.21 -5.56 14.84
CA LEU A 86 7.68 -5.54 14.89
C LEU A 86 8.24 -6.51 15.92
N VAL A 87 7.51 -6.73 17.01
CA VAL A 87 7.90 -7.70 18.06
C VAL A 87 7.82 -9.13 17.52
N ASP A 88 6.79 -9.46 16.74
CA ASP A 88 6.66 -10.79 16.12
C ASP A 88 7.82 -11.04 15.14
N VAL A 89 8.17 -10.03 14.34
CA VAL A 89 9.32 -10.10 13.42
C VAL A 89 10.62 -10.31 14.20
N TYR A 90 10.82 -9.56 15.30
CA TYR A 90 11.99 -9.71 16.15
C TYR A 90 12.12 -11.13 16.73
N TYR A 91 11.03 -11.68 17.25
CA TYR A 91 11.04 -13.03 17.81
C TYR A 91 11.27 -14.09 16.73
N ALA A 92 10.65 -13.97 15.57
CA ALA A 92 10.85 -14.90 14.47
C ALA A 92 12.32 -14.93 13.98
N VAL A 93 12.91 -13.75 13.77
CA VAL A 93 14.33 -13.63 13.35
C VAL A 93 15.29 -14.13 14.44
N SER A 94 14.93 -13.95 15.71
CA SER A 94 15.73 -14.43 16.85
C SER A 94 15.57 -15.93 17.12
N GLY A 95 14.67 -16.63 16.43
CA GLY A 95 14.39 -18.05 16.66
C GLY A 95 13.73 -18.36 18.01
N VAL A 96 13.10 -17.36 18.65
CA VAL A 96 12.54 -17.48 20.02
C VAL A 96 11.02 -17.63 20.01
N GLY A 97 10.36 -17.35 18.90
CA GLY A 97 8.89 -17.40 18.80
C GLY A 97 8.41 -17.60 17.37
N GLY A 98 7.13 -17.82 17.25
CA GLY A 98 6.48 -18.15 15.99
C GLY A 98 6.26 -19.64 15.82
N GLU A 99 5.47 -20.00 14.83
CA GLU A 99 5.22 -21.37 14.40
C GLU A 99 6.00 -21.61 13.11
N GLU A 100 6.80 -22.67 13.08
CA GLU A 100 7.50 -23.07 11.87
C GLU A 100 6.49 -23.60 10.84
N ILE A 101 6.47 -23.00 9.66
CA ILE A 101 5.61 -23.46 8.57
C ILE A 101 6.36 -24.54 7.77
N LEU A 102 5.92 -25.77 7.94
CA LEU A 102 6.48 -26.92 7.23
C LEU A 102 5.57 -27.27 6.05
N LEU A 103 6.12 -27.27 4.86
CA LEU A 103 5.47 -27.74 3.64
C LEU A 103 6.21 -28.95 3.08
N ASP A 104 5.50 -29.83 2.40
CA ASP A 104 6.13 -30.93 1.66
C ASP A 104 6.92 -30.39 0.44
N ASP A 105 7.94 -31.15 0.04
CA ASP A 105 8.85 -30.74 -1.03
C ASP A 105 8.12 -30.51 -2.36
N GLU A 106 7.09 -31.31 -2.68
CA GLU A 106 6.30 -31.17 -3.90
C GLU A 106 5.55 -29.84 -3.93
N THR A 107 4.99 -29.42 -2.80
CA THR A 107 4.30 -28.12 -2.66
C THR A 107 5.30 -26.97 -2.79
N ILE A 108 6.49 -27.09 -2.19
CA ILE A 108 7.56 -26.09 -2.29
C ILE A 108 8.00 -25.92 -3.75
N GLU A 109 8.30 -27.02 -4.46
CA GLU A 109 8.73 -26.98 -5.86
C GLU A 109 7.68 -26.35 -6.77
N LYS A 110 6.40 -26.71 -6.62
CA LYS A 110 5.31 -26.13 -7.41
C LYS A 110 5.10 -24.64 -7.14
N ALA A 111 5.17 -24.23 -5.88
CA ALA A 111 5.05 -22.82 -5.49
C ALA A 111 6.22 -22.00 -6.04
N TYR A 112 7.44 -22.55 -6.00
CA TYR A 112 8.65 -21.90 -6.51
C TYR A 112 8.54 -21.61 -8.01
N LEU A 113 8.01 -22.55 -8.80
CA LEU A 113 7.76 -22.34 -10.23
C LEU A 113 6.83 -21.15 -10.51
N CYS A 114 5.81 -20.94 -9.68
CA CYS A 114 4.91 -19.80 -9.83
C CYS A 114 5.64 -18.47 -9.56
N ILE A 115 6.50 -18.43 -8.55
CA ILE A 115 7.29 -17.25 -8.19
C ILE A 115 8.31 -16.93 -9.30
N ASP A 116 9.01 -17.95 -9.81
CA ASP A 116 9.96 -17.78 -10.93
C ASP A 116 9.27 -17.19 -12.15
N ARG A 117 8.07 -17.70 -12.49
CA ARG A 117 7.29 -17.16 -13.60
C ARG A 117 6.86 -15.72 -13.38
N MET A 118 6.50 -15.35 -12.18
CA MET A 118 6.18 -13.94 -11.84
C MET A 118 7.38 -13.03 -12.06
N ILE A 119 8.58 -13.48 -11.65
CA ILE A 119 9.83 -12.70 -11.81
C ILE A 119 10.22 -12.58 -13.31
N GLU A 120 10.04 -13.65 -14.09
CA GLU A 120 10.31 -13.64 -15.54
C GLU A 120 9.37 -12.72 -16.33
N LEU A 121 8.12 -12.60 -15.91
CA LEU A 121 7.08 -11.84 -16.63
C LEU A 121 6.99 -10.38 -16.21
N GLY A 122 7.60 -9.99 -15.13
CA GLY A 122 7.66 -8.64 -14.76
C GLY A 122 7.53 -7.89 -13.73
#